data_db04308cc6cd3f66f35ed1d3d2064916
#
_entry.id   db04308cc6cd3f66f35ed1d3d2064916
#
_cell.length_a   1.000
_cell.length_b   1.000
_cell.length_c   1.000
_cell.angle_alpha   90.00
_cell.angle_beta   90.00
_cell.angle_gamma   90.00
#
_symmetry.space_group_name_H-M   'P 1'
#
loop_
_entity.id
_entity.type
_entity.pdbx_description
1 polymer ?
#
loop_
_entity_poly.entity_id
_entity_poly.type
_entity_poly.pdbx_seq_one_letter_code
_entity_poly.pdbx_strand_id
1 'polypeptide(L)'
;MDKIYNEIGRELKIYGLYRHYKKEKDGEDMIYCVNGISNPCDIFKIEELEPSANEELYFHHTELDYDVSILRLANKYYHYECIDNSPLVIYTAMYGERKTYVRPLSIFLDKVKVKDKEKYRFELI
;
A
#
# COMPACT_ATOMS: atom_id res chain seq x y z
N MET A 1 18.84 -4.79 -1.71
CA MET A 1 17.51 -4.26 -1.31
C MET A 1 16.85 -5.22 -0.35
N ASP A 2 16.39 -4.72 0.77
CA ASP A 2 15.74 -5.56 1.77
C ASP A 2 14.40 -6.09 1.26
N LYS A 3 14.14 -7.36 1.54
CA LYS A 3 12.87 -7.97 1.20
C LYS A 3 11.84 -7.64 2.29
N ILE A 4 10.60 -7.47 1.90
CA ILE A 4 9.50 -7.11 2.78
C ILE A 4 8.54 -8.29 2.88
N TYR A 5 8.26 -8.74 4.10
CA TYR A 5 7.39 -9.89 4.38
C TYR A 5 6.27 -9.50 5.33
N ASN A 6 5.13 -10.18 5.22
CA ASN A 6 4.10 -10.12 6.25
C ASN A 6 4.44 -11.09 7.39
N GLU A 7 3.56 -11.15 8.41
CA GLU A 7 3.74 -11.95 9.62
C GLU A 7 3.88 -13.46 9.36
N ILE A 8 3.27 -13.97 8.29
CA ILE A 8 3.32 -15.39 7.93
C ILE A 8 4.36 -15.70 6.87
N GLY A 9 5.22 -14.75 6.54
CA GLY A 9 6.34 -14.96 5.62
C GLY A 9 6.04 -14.75 4.15
N ARG A 10 4.85 -14.19 3.79
CA ARG A 10 4.56 -13.85 2.40
C ARG A 10 5.28 -12.56 2.03
N GLU A 11 6.04 -12.59 0.93
CA GLU A 11 6.83 -11.45 0.46
C GLU A 11 6.00 -10.46 -0.35
N LEU A 12 6.25 -9.15 -0.12
CA LEU A 12 5.75 -8.08 -0.97
C LEU A 12 6.79 -7.78 -2.05
N LYS A 13 6.38 -7.84 -3.32
CA LYS A 13 7.25 -7.49 -4.45
C LYS A 13 7.06 -6.04 -4.83
N ILE A 14 8.05 -5.19 -4.58
CA ILE A 14 8.04 -3.81 -5.05
C ILE A 14 8.10 -3.81 -6.57
N TYR A 15 7.27 -3.00 -7.20
CA TYR A 15 7.01 -2.95 -8.65
C TYR A 15 6.36 -4.22 -9.20
N GLY A 16 5.93 -5.13 -8.32
CA GLY A 16 5.16 -6.30 -8.73
C GLY A 16 3.75 -5.93 -9.17
N LEU A 17 3.20 -6.72 -10.08
CA LEU A 17 1.81 -6.60 -10.51
C LEU A 17 0.97 -7.61 -9.74
N TYR A 18 -0.15 -7.16 -9.18
CA TYR A 18 -1.05 -7.97 -8.38
C TYR A 18 -2.46 -7.89 -8.94
N ARG A 19 -3.15 -9.03 -8.97
CA ARG A 19 -4.57 -9.08 -9.34
C ARG A 19 -5.41 -9.20 -8.07
N HIS A 20 -6.43 -8.35 -7.94
CA HIS A 20 -7.39 -8.41 -6.85
C HIS A 20 -8.25 -9.68 -6.99
N TYR A 21 -8.66 -10.27 -5.86
CA TYR A 21 -9.43 -11.51 -5.86
C TYR A 21 -10.77 -11.40 -6.61
N LYS A 22 -11.34 -10.23 -6.72
CA LYS A 22 -12.55 -9.97 -7.50
C LYS A 22 -12.32 -9.99 -9.02
N LYS A 23 -11.07 -9.93 -9.46
CA LYS A 23 -10.57 -10.03 -10.83
C LYS A 23 -10.96 -8.87 -11.76
N GLU A 24 -12.24 -8.49 -11.81
CA GLU A 24 -12.73 -7.48 -12.76
C GLU A 24 -13.59 -6.42 -12.08
N LYS A 25 -13.53 -5.21 -12.62
CA LYS A 25 -14.43 -4.12 -12.30
C LYS A 25 -14.76 -3.37 -13.58
N ASP A 26 -16.07 -3.25 -13.89
CA ASP A 26 -16.56 -2.54 -15.10
C ASP A 26 -15.91 -3.04 -16.40
N GLY A 27 -15.66 -4.36 -16.48
CA GLY A 27 -15.05 -4.97 -17.67
C GLY A 27 -13.55 -4.87 -17.75
N GLU A 28 -12.90 -4.25 -16.77
CA GLU A 28 -11.45 -4.11 -16.73
C GLU A 28 -10.84 -5.00 -15.65
N ASP A 29 -9.68 -5.59 -15.93
CA ASP A 29 -8.93 -6.37 -14.96
C ASP A 29 -8.48 -5.50 -13.78
N MET A 30 -8.76 -5.96 -12.57
CA MET A 30 -8.33 -5.27 -11.34
C MET A 30 -6.86 -5.59 -11.03
N ILE A 31 -5.96 -5.05 -11.82
CA ILE A 31 -4.52 -5.22 -11.67
C ILE A 31 -3.92 -3.95 -11.06
N TYR A 32 -3.01 -4.14 -10.12
CA TYR A 32 -2.35 -3.05 -9.39
C TYR A 32 -0.85 -3.23 -9.43
N CYS A 33 -0.13 -2.11 -9.52
CA CYS A 33 1.34 -2.11 -9.38
C CYS A 33 1.71 -1.59 -8.00
N VAL A 34 2.53 -2.33 -7.28
CA VAL A 34 3.07 -1.90 -5.99
C VAL A 34 4.21 -0.94 -6.22
N ASN A 35 4.08 0.29 -5.71
CA ASN A 35 5.07 1.35 -5.90
C ASN A 35 6.10 1.42 -4.77
N GLY A 36 5.72 1.02 -3.58
CA GLY A 36 6.60 1.09 -2.43
C GLY A 36 5.87 0.80 -1.13
N ILE A 37 6.55 1.10 -0.04
CA ILE A 37 6.00 0.95 1.30
C ILE A 37 6.29 2.22 2.10
N SER A 38 5.28 2.69 2.86
CA SER A 38 5.44 3.81 3.78
C SER A 38 5.59 3.28 5.20
N ASN A 39 6.59 3.78 5.92
CA ASN A 39 6.83 3.38 7.30
C ASN A 39 6.28 4.43 8.26
N PRO A 40 5.61 4.00 9.35
CA PRO A 40 5.11 4.94 10.34
C PRO A 40 6.25 5.55 11.14
N CYS A 41 6.11 6.81 11.50
CA CYS A 41 7.04 7.47 12.42
C CYS A 41 6.31 8.50 13.28
N ASP A 42 6.93 8.88 14.41
CA ASP A 42 6.33 9.85 15.33
C ASP A 42 6.32 11.27 14.76
N ILE A 43 5.61 12.16 15.43
CA ILE A 43 5.45 13.55 14.96
C ILE A 43 6.80 14.29 14.90
N PHE A 44 7.70 14.01 15.82
CA PHE A 44 9.01 14.67 15.85
C PHE A 44 9.83 14.29 14.63
N LYS A 45 9.78 13.01 14.25
CA LYS A 45 10.46 12.53 13.05
C LYS A 45 9.82 13.11 11.78
N ILE A 46 8.51 13.21 11.72
CA ILE A 46 7.79 13.83 10.61
C ILE A 46 8.22 15.29 10.47
N GLU A 47 8.24 16.06 11.57
CA GLU A 47 8.66 17.45 11.56
C GLU A 47 10.12 17.62 11.12
N GLU A 48 10.99 16.68 11.49
CA GLU A 48 12.39 16.66 11.07
C GLU A 48 12.54 16.38 9.57
N LEU A 49 11.75 15.42 9.04
CA LEU A 49 11.84 15.00 7.63
C LEU A 49 11.18 15.98 6.67
N GLU A 50 10.11 16.64 7.08
CA GLU A 50 9.27 17.45 6.22
C GLU A 50 10.03 18.51 5.41
N PRO A 51 10.96 19.31 6.01
CA PRO A 51 11.70 20.31 5.23
C PRO A 51 12.60 19.71 4.15
N SER A 52 13.03 18.48 4.31
CA SER A 52 13.92 17.78 3.37
C SER A 52 13.18 16.82 2.44
N ALA A 53 11.86 16.69 2.60
CA ALA A 53 11.06 15.80 1.77
C ALA A 53 11.02 16.29 0.32
N ASN A 54 11.17 15.36 -0.63
CA ASN A 54 11.06 15.67 -2.05
C ASN A 54 9.63 16.01 -2.44
N GLU A 55 8.69 15.30 -1.84
CA GLU A 55 7.26 15.46 -2.10
C GLU A 55 6.45 15.17 -0.86
N GLU A 56 5.32 15.83 -0.73
CA GLU A 56 4.25 15.45 0.17
C GLU A 56 3.10 14.97 -0.70
N LEU A 57 2.74 13.70 -0.55
CA LEU A 57 1.74 13.03 -1.37
C LEU A 57 0.50 12.74 -0.54
N TYR A 58 -0.66 12.72 -1.18
CA TYR A 58 -1.93 12.38 -0.53
C TYR A 58 -2.53 11.18 -1.24
N PHE A 59 -2.62 10.05 -0.54
CA PHE A 59 -3.18 8.83 -1.10
C PHE A 59 -4.35 8.35 -0.25
N HIS A 60 -5.34 7.78 -0.90
CA HIS A 60 -6.52 7.25 -0.22
C HIS A 60 -6.16 6.00 0.57
N HIS A 61 -6.42 6.04 1.88
CA HIS A 61 -6.25 4.88 2.77
C HIS A 61 -7.53 4.05 2.74
N THR A 62 -7.44 2.83 2.24
CA THR A 62 -8.62 2.00 1.97
C THR A 62 -9.41 1.60 3.22
N GLU A 63 -8.73 1.42 4.35
CA GLU A 63 -9.39 1.02 5.60
C GLU A 63 -9.96 2.21 6.38
N LEU A 64 -9.27 3.35 6.33
CA LEU A 64 -9.71 4.58 7.00
C LEU A 64 -10.71 5.38 6.16
N ASP A 65 -10.74 5.12 4.85
CA ASP A 65 -11.62 5.76 3.88
C ASP A 65 -11.46 7.28 3.81
N TYR A 66 -10.21 7.76 3.92
CA TYR A 66 -9.85 9.15 3.66
C TYR A 66 -8.39 9.23 3.18
N ASP A 67 -8.03 10.38 2.62
CA ASP A 67 -6.67 10.62 2.12
C ASP A 67 -5.71 10.87 3.26
N VAL A 68 -4.54 10.24 3.21
CA VAL A 68 -3.49 10.42 4.19
C VAL A 68 -2.25 11.01 3.55
N SER A 69 -1.50 11.79 4.33
CA SER A 69 -0.25 12.42 3.88
C SER A 69 0.90 11.42 3.97
N ILE A 70 1.62 11.29 2.86
CA ILE A 70 2.82 10.45 2.75
C ILE A 70 3.98 11.35 2.33
N LEU A 71 5.06 11.36 3.11
CA LEU A 71 6.27 12.08 2.75
C LEU A 71 7.21 11.18 1.97
N ARG A 72 7.70 11.65 0.83
CA ARG A 72 8.74 10.96 0.08
C ARG A 72 10.08 11.65 0.29
N LEU A 73 11.06 10.89 0.76
CA LEU A 73 12.43 11.34 0.92
C LEU A 73 13.34 10.38 0.15
N ALA A 74 13.87 10.82 -0.99
CA ALA A 74 14.58 9.98 -1.96
C ALA A 74 13.64 8.83 -2.44
N ASN A 75 13.98 7.58 -2.17
CA ASN A 75 13.15 6.43 -2.54
C ASN A 75 12.41 5.81 -1.35
N LYS A 76 12.32 6.54 -0.24
CA LYS A 76 11.64 6.07 0.97
C LYS A 76 10.41 6.91 1.25
N TYR A 77 9.41 6.28 1.88
CA TYR A 77 8.13 6.92 2.22
C TYR A 77 7.87 6.80 3.71
N TYR A 78 7.28 7.85 4.27
CA TYR A 78 6.99 7.93 5.70
C TYR A 78 5.60 8.54 5.92
N HIS A 79 4.94 8.12 6.97
CA HIS A 79 3.67 8.71 7.39
C HIS A 79 3.60 8.81 8.91
N TYR A 80 2.71 9.66 9.41
CA TYR A 80 2.54 9.87 10.84
C TYR A 80 1.85 8.66 11.48
N GLU A 81 2.49 8.07 12.51
CA GLU A 81 2.03 6.86 13.19
C GLU A 81 0.63 6.98 13.82
N CYS A 82 0.21 8.21 14.21
CA CYS A 82 -1.15 8.40 14.74
C CYS A 82 -2.24 8.24 13.69
N ILE A 83 -1.90 8.36 12.41
CA ILE A 83 -2.82 8.06 11.30
C ILE A 83 -2.97 6.55 11.18
N ASP A 84 -1.85 5.85 11.14
CA ASP A 84 -1.79 4.40 11.10
C ASP A 84 -0.40 3.96 11.56
N ASN A 85 -0.34 3.18 12.63
CA ASN A 85 0.93 2.71 13.19
C ASN A 85 1.43 1.42 12.52
N SER A 86 1.06 1.18 11.28
CA SER A 86 1.50 0.03 10.51
C SER A 86 2.18 0.46 9.22
N PRO A 87 3.07 -0.40 8.65
CA PRO A 87 3.57 -0.16 7.31
C PRO A 87 2.43 -0.15 6.30
N LEU A 88 2.44 0.80 5.37
CA LEU A 88 1.41 0.94 4.35
C LEU A 88 1.97 0.61 2.97
N VAL A 89 1.34 -0.31 2.27
CA VAL A 89 1.66 -0.59 0.87
C VAL A 89 1.09 0.54 0.01
N ILE A 90 1.94 1.12 -0.84
CA ILE A 90 1.54 2.13 -1.82
C ILE A 90 1.37 1.42 -3.15
N TYR A 91 0.17 1.47 -3.71
CA TYR A 91 -0.10 0.75 -4.95
C TYR A 91 -1.06 1.53 -5.85
N THR A 92 -0.87 1.39 -7.16
CA THR A 92 -1.62 2.14 -8.17
C THR A 92 -2.43 1.19 -9.03
N ALA A 93 -3.71 1.51 -9.22
CA ALA A 93 -4.57 0.76 -10.12
C ALA A 93 -4.11 0.93 -11.57
N MET A 94 -4.01 -0.18 -12.30
CA MET A 94 -3.66 -0.18 -13.71
C MET A 94 -4.89 -0.14 -14.60
N TYR A 95 -6.02 0.28 -14.04
CA TYR A 95 -7.30 0.39 -14.72
C TYR A 95 -8.05 1.64 -14.24
N GLY A 96 -9.15 1.98 -14.90
CA GLY A 96 -9.97 3.13 -14.54
C GLY A 96 -9.19 4.43 -14.56
N GLU A 97 -9.34 5.24 -13.53
CA GLU A 97 -8.64 6.52 -13.38
C GLU A 97 -7.19 6.38 -12.91
N ARG A 98 -6.72 5.15 -12.72
CA ARG A 98 -5.36 4.83 -12.27
C ARG A 98 -4.97 5.51 -10.96
N LYS A 99 -5.88 5.46 -10.00
CA LYS A 99 -5.66 6.05 -8.67
C LYS A 99 -4.63 5.27 -7.87
N THR A 100 -3.93 5.98 -6.99
CA THR A 100 -2.99 5.39 -6.05
C THR A 100 -3.62 5.31 -4.66
N TYR A 101 -3.44 4.18 -4.03
CA TYR A 101 -4.00 3.86 -2.72
C TYR A 101 -2.91 3.46 -1.74
N VAL A 102 -3.21 3.53 -0.45
CA VAL A 102 -2.40 2.90 0.59
C VAL A 102 -3.28 1.95 1.40
N ARG A 103 -2.68 0.85 1.83
CA ARG A 103 -3.35 -0.19 2.61
C ARG A 103 -2.33 -0.82 3.55
N PRO A 104 -2.69 -1.13 4.81
CA PRO A 104 -1.77 -1.83 5.70
C PRO A 104 -1.19 -3.09 5.06
N LEU A 105 0.11 -3.28 5.24
CA LEU A 105 0.84 -4.42 4.67
C LEU A 105 0.17 -5.75 5.03
N SER A 106 -0.23 -5.90 6.30
CA SER A 106 -0.91 -7.11 6.78
C SER A 106 -2.19 -7.41 6.01
N ILE A 107 -2.94 -6.36 5.64
CA ILE A 107 -4.20 -6.51 4.90
C ILE A 107 -3.93 -6.73 3.41
N PHE A 108 -2.96 -6.02 2.83
CA PHE A 108 -2.63 -6.19 1.40
C PHE A 108 -2.21 -7.62 1.09
N LEU A 109 -1.44 -8.24 1.96
CA LEU A 109 -0.91 -9.59 1.78
C LEU A 109 -1.79 -10.68 2.39
N ASP A 110 -2.93 -10.35 2.99
CA ASP A 110 -3.79 -11.33 3.66
C ASP A 110 -4.59 -12.20 2.68
N LYS A 111 -5.32 -13.11 3.27
CA LYS A 111 -6.29 -13.94 2.55
C LYS A 111 -7.71 -13.47 2.87
N VAL A 112 -8.60 -13.63 1.92
CA VAL A 112 -10.04 -13.43 2.08
C VAL A 112 -10.76 -14.76 1.89
N LYS A 113 -11.91 -14.90 2.54
CA LYS A 113 -12.73 -16.11 2.43
C LYS A 113 -13.88 -15.83 1.47
N VAL A 114 -13.93 -16.60 0.39
CA VAL A 114 -14.98 -16.49 -0.63
C VAL A 114 -15.59 -17.87 -0.85
N LYS A 115 -16.88 -18.05 -0.53
CA LYS A 115 -17.59 -19.32 -0.68
C LYS A 115 -16.83 -20.49 -0.03
N ASP A 116 -16.42 -20.30 1.23
CA ASP A 116 -15.68 -21.29 2.03
C ASP A 116 -14.27 -21.63 1.52
N LYS A 117 -13.77 -20.90 0.53
CA LYS A 117 -12.39 -21.03 0.05
C LYS A 117 -11.59 -19.79 0.42
N GLU A 118 -10.34 -20.01 0.84
CA GLU A 118 -9.42 -18.92 1.10
C GLU A 118 -8.67 -18.58 -0.18
N LYS A 119 -8.59 -17.28 -0.46
CA LYS A 119 -7.82 -16.73 -1.59
C LYS A 119 -7.00 -15.53 -1.10
N TYR A 120 -5.86 -15.29 -1.70
CA TYR A 120 -5.16 -14.03 -1.45
C TYR A 120 -6.00 -12.85 -1.92
N ARG A 121 -6.07 -11.80 -1.10
CA ARG A 121 -6.74 -10.56 -1.47
C ARG A 121 -6.12 -9.98 -2.75
N PHE A 122 -4.79 -10.00 -2.82
CA PHE A 122 -4.01 -9.64 -4.00
C PHE A 122 -3.05 -10.78 -4.32
N GLU A 123 -3.13 -11.28 -5.53
CA GLU A 123 -2.29 -12.37 -6.01
C GLU A 123 -1.25 -11.83 -6.98
N LEU A 124 0.01 -12.18 -6.75
CA LEU A 124 1.12 -11.80 -7.63
C LEU A 124 0.96 -12.49 -8.98
N ILE A 125 1.05 -11.68 -10.03
CA ILE A 125 0.96 -12.19 -11.40
C ILE A 125 2.32 -12.72 -11.87
#